data_17ad78b698ffd103726647cead3f258f
#
_entry.id   17ad78b698ffd103726647cead3f258f
#
_cell.length_a   1.000
_cell.length_b   1.000
_cell.length_c   1.000
_cell.angle_alpha   90.00
_cell.angle_beta   90.00
_cell.angle_gamma   90.00
#
_symmetry.space_group_name_H-M   'P 1'
#
loop_
_entity.id
_entity.type
_entity.pdbx_description
1 polymer ?
#
loop_
_entity_poly.entity_id
_entity_poly.type
_entity_poly.pdbx_seq_one_letter_code
_entity_poly.pdbx_strand_id
1 'polypeptide(L)'
;MTVRKTNNTLLERRKKIIRRKNNGSSYSVEAVWENLDKNKPIYSLSTEPVAQYVWEDGKPTDKIASYKAGFTQDGAEYFQVKFPKKVTLPKYMSVVTFDNITAFQTRYDVYFKADDVKEVK
;
A
#
# COMPACT_ATOMS: atom_id res chain seq x y z
N MET A 1 -10.69 -4.20 25.14
CA MET A 1 -10.55 -4.05 25.35
C MET A 1 -10.46 -4.30 25.71
N THR A 2 -10.16 -4.08 25.08
CA THR A 2 -9.86 -3.99 25.21
C THR A 2 -9.71 -4.29 25.16
N VAL A 3 -9.94 -4.25 24.49
CA VAL A 3 -9.61 -4.19 24.45
C VAL A 3 -9.49 -4.23 24.41
N ARG A 4 -9.71 -4.25 24.00
CA ARG A 4 -9.52 -4.11 23.87
C ARG A 4 -9.23 -3.79 24.04
N LYS A 5 -9.01 -3.77 23.58
CA LYS A 5 -8.68 -3.46 23.74
C LYS A 5 -8.41 -3.03 23.86
N THR A 6 -8.12 -3.08 23.27
CA THR A 6 -7.80 -2.56 23.44
C THR A 6 -7.59 -2.21 23.59
N ASN A 7 -7.36 -2.22 23.02
CA ASN A 7 -7.16 -1.66 23.19
C ASN A 7 -7.07 -1.05 23.40
N ASN A 8 -6.74 -0.95 22.84
CA ASN A 8 -6.63 -0.22 23.10
C ASN A 8 -6.37 0.22 23.25
N THR A 9 -6.29 0.35 22.79
CA THR A 9 -6.00 0.95 23.03
C THR A 9 -5.72 1.30 23.03
N LEU A 10 -5.75 1.25 22.60
CA LEU A 10 -5.53 1.78 22.67
C LEU A 10 -5.54 2.33 22.73
N LEU A 11 -5.38 2.30 22.22
CA LEU A 11 -5.39 2.98 22.43
C LEU A 11 -5.24 3.59 22.52
N GLU A 12 -5.22 3.75 21.96
CA GLU A 12 -5.04 4.48 22.03
C GLU A 12 -4.62 4.85 21.88
N ARG A 13 -4.75 4.69 21.80
CA ARG A 13 -4.35 5.12 21.72
C ARG A 13 -4.14 5.64 21.51
N ARG A 14 -4.05 5.58 21.17
CA ARG A 14 -3.83 6.14 20.99
C ARG A 14 -3.71 6.72 20.80
N LYS A 15 -3.70 6.67 20.59
CA LYS A 15 -3.58 7.39 20.30
C LYS A 15 -3.35 7.98 20.07
N LYS A 16 -3.29 8.02 20.00
CA LYS A 16 -3.09 8.80 19.55
C LYS A 16 -2.86 9.46 19.20
N ILE A 17 -2.64 9.54 19.22
CA ILE A 17 -2.42 10.42 18.63
C ILE A 17 -2.20 11.05 18.31
N ILE A 18 -1.96 11.23 18.16
CA ILE A 18 -1.68 11.99 17.57
C ILE A 18 -1.42 12.40 17.11
N ARG A 19 -1.14 12.56 16.84
CA ARG A 19 -0.82 13.05 16.09
C ARG A 19 -0.79 13.56 15.40
N ARG A 20 -0.58 13.78 15.18
CA ARG A 20 -0.43 14.29 14.34
C ARG A 20 -0.37 14.76 13.62
N LYS A 21 -0.28 14.97 13.13
CA LYS A 21 0.04 15.54 12.36
C LYS A 21 0.04 15.62 11.50
N ASN A 22 0.05 15.59 10.93
CA ASN A 22 0.26 15.73 9.98
C ASN A 22 0.18 15.80 9.19
N ASN A 23 0.00 15.75 8.96
CA ASN A 23 -0.08 16.09 7.89
C ASN A 23 -0.18 15.63 6.71
N GLY A 24 -0.62 15.96 6.27
CA GLY A 24 -0.83 15.89 4.95
C GLY A 24 -0.78 14.57 4.27
N SER A 25 0.11 14.28 3.56
CA SER A 25 0.21 13.06 2.84
C SER A 25 0.88 12.07 3.70
N SER A 26 0.11 11.50 4.46
CA SER A 26 0.66 10.70 5.51
C SER A 26 0.81 9.26 5.10
N TYR A 27 1.63 9.04 4.10
CA TYR A 27 2.08 7.70 3.80
C TYR A 27 2.95 7.20 4.95
N SER A 28 2.61 6.05 5.51
CA SER A 28 3.35 5.51 6.64
C SER A 28 3.45 3.99 6.54
N VAL A 29 4.46 3.44 7.20
CA VAL A 29 4.63 1.99 7.30
C VAL A 29 3.53 1.41 8.18
N GLU A 30 3.16 2.13 9.22
CA GLU A 30 2.11 1.68 10.15
C GLU A 30 0.79 1.41 9.43
N ALA A 31 0.41 2.28 8.50
CA ALA A 31 -0.83 2.10 7.76
C ALA A 31 -0.83 0.83 6.92
N VAL A 32 0.33 0.39 6.45
CA VAL A 32 0.44 -0.87 5.71
C VAL A 32 -0.02 -2.02 6.60
N TRP A 33 0.55 -2.11 7.79
CA TRP A 33 0.32 -3.27 8.66
C TRP A 33 -0.95 -3.16 9.49
N GLU A 34 -1.63 -2.03 9.43
CA GLU A 34 -2.99 -1.90 9.94
C GLU A 34 -4.00 -2.52 8.97
N ASN A 35 -3.64 -2.64 7.70
CA ASN A 35 -4.52 -3.14 6.65
C ASN A 35 -4.11 -4.51 6.11
N LEU A 36 -2.86 -4.89 6.29
CA LEU A 36 -2.32 -6.17 5.86
C LEU A 36 -1.69 -6.89 7.05
N ASP A 37 -1.55 -8.21 6.92
CA ASP A 37 -0.93 -9.01 7.98
C ASP A 37 0.56 -9.22 7.64
N LYS A 38 1.42 -8.74 8.52
CA LYS A 38 2.87 -8.83 8.34
C LYS A 38 3.36 -10.28 8.30
N ASN A 39 2.62 -11.20 8.90
CA ASN A 39 3.00 -12.59 9.02
C ASN A 39 2.45 -13.50 7.92
N LYS A 40 1.72 -12.92 6.97
CA LYS A 40 1.15 -13.70 5.87
C LYS A 40 1.77 -13.29 4.54
N PRO A 41 1.93 -14.25 3.61
CA PRO A 41 2.51 -13.90 2.32
C PRO A 41 1.59 -13.02 1.49
N ILE A 42 2.20 -12.18 0.65
CA ILE A 42 1.52 -11.37 -0.34
C ILE A 42 1.83 -11.96 -1.70
N TYR A 43 0.81 -12.09 -2.55
CA TYR A 43 0.95 -12.73 -3.86
C TYR A 43 0.76 -11.73 -4.97
N SER A 44 1.55 -11.87 -6.03
CA SER A 44 1.43 -11.04 -7.23
C SER A 44 0.24 -11.47 -8.06
N LEU A 45 -0.59 -10.51 -8.45
CA LEU A 45 -1.75 -10.77 -9.31
C LEU A 45 -1.59 -10.13 -10.69
N SER A 46 -0.42 -9.57 -10.97
CA SER A 46 -0.16 -8.91 -12.25
C SER A 46 1.11 -9.47 -12.86
N THR A 47 1.17 -9.49 -14.20
CA THR A 47 2.38 -9.89 -14.92
C THR A 47 3.14 -8.68 -15.43
N GLU A 48 2.47 -7.54 -15.58
CA GLU A 48 3.09 -6.30 -16.02
C GLU A 48 2.49 -5.13 -15.28
N PRO A 49 3.30 -4.13 -14.93
CA PRO A 49 2.76 -2.92 -14.30
C PRO A 49 2.01 -2.08 -15.34
N VAL A 50 0.98 -1.39 -14.87
CA VAL A 50 0.16 -0.53 -15.72
C VAL A 50 0.58 0.92 -15.51
N ALA A 51 0.93 1.60 -16.61
CA ALA A 51 1.34 3.01 -16.55
C ALA A 51 0.17 3.91 -16.16
N GLN A 52 0.46 4.86 -15.28
CA GLN A 52 -0.50 5.89 -14.87
C GLN A 52 0.02 7.22 -15.39
N TYR A 53 -0.81 7.95 -16.13
CA TYR A 53 -0.38 9.17 -16.80
C TYR A 53 -0.70 10.40 -15.98
N VAL A 54 0.11 11.44 -16.15
CA VAL A 54 -0.12 12.73 -15.51
C VAL A 54 -1.38 13.35 -16.11
N TRP A 55 -2.25 13.89 -15.27
CA TRP A 55 -3.47 14.58 -15.69
C TRP A 55 -3.25 16.08 -15.62
N GLU A 56 -3.63 16.79 -16.70
CA GLU A 56 -3.58 18.23 -16.78
C GLU A 56 -4.88 18.73 -17.40
N ASP A 57 -5.47 19.75 -16.81
CA ASP A 57 -6.72 20.36 -17.30
C ASP A 57 -7.83 19.31 -17.50
N GLY A 58 -7.91 18.33 -16.61
CA GLY A 58 -8.95 17.31 -16.67
C GLY A 58 -8.73 16.23 -17.71
N LYS A 59 -7.55 16.17 -18.32
CA LYS A 59 -7.24 15.19 -19.35
C LYS A 59 -5.93 14.48 -19.07
N PRO A 60 -5.81 13.20 -19.46
CA PRO A 60 -4.51 12.53 -19.35
C PRO A 60 -3.55 13.07 -20.40
N THR A 61 -2.29 13.17 -20.02
CA THR A 61 -1.20 13.56 -20.93
C THR A 61 -0.46 12.29 -21.37
N ASP A 62 0.56 12.45 -22.17
CA ASP A 62 1.42 11.33 -22.57
C ASP A 62 2.60 11.14 -21.62
N LYS A 63 2.63 11.89 -20.52
CA LYS A 63 3.68 11.75 -19.51
C LYS A 63 3.27 10.73 -18.46
N ILE A 64 4.16 9.81 -18.13
CA ILE A 64 3.91 8.78 -17.14
C ILE A 64 4.23 9.31 -15.75
N ALA A 65 3.25 9.25 -14.84
CA ALA A 65 3.42 9.69 -13.46
C ALA A 65 3.95 8.55 -12.59
N SER A 66 3.46 7.34 -12.82
CA SER A 66 3.79 6.19 -11.98
C SER A 66 3.31 4.91 -12.66
N TYR A 67 3.54 3.79 -12.00
CA TYR A 67 3.05 2.48 -12.45
C TYR A 67 2.29 1.83 -11.31
N LYS A 68 1.32 0.97 -11.65
CA LYS A 68 0.54 0.23 -10.66
C LYS A 68 0.55 -1.24 -10.97
N ALA A 69 0.48 -2.07 -9.94
CA ALA A 69 0.32 -3.51 -10.08
C ALA A 69 -0.57 -4.02 -8.96
N GLY A 70 -1.20 -5.17 -9.18
CA GLY A 70 -2.16 -5.75 -8.25
C GLY A 70 -1.57 -6.87 -7.43
N PHE A 71 -2.04 -6.97 -6.20
CA PHE A 71 -1.56 -7.97 -5.24
C PHE A 71 -2.72 -8.43 -4.36
N THR A 72 -2.53 -9.56 -3.69
CA THR A 72 -3.52 -10.07 -2.75
C THR A 72 -2.84 -10.73 -1.57
N GLN A 73 -3.58 -10.85 -0.49
CA GLN A 73 -3.14 -11.55 0.71
C GLN A 73 -4.35 -12.27 1.29
N ASP A 74 -4.16 -13.45 1.84
CA ASP A 74 -5.24 -14.18 2.47
C ASP A 74 -5.85 -13.34 3.60
N GLY A 75 -7.16 -13.16 3.56
CA GLY A 75 -7.87 -12.34 4.54
C GLY A 75 -7.98 -10.88 4.19
N ALA A 76 -7.36 -10.44 3.09
CA ALA A 76 -7.43 -9.07 2.64
C ALA A 76 -8.04 -9.01 1.25
N GLU A 77 -8.57 -7.85 0.90
CA GLU A 77 -9.09 -7.63 -0.45
C GLU A 77 -7.93 -7.40 -1.41
N TYR A 78 -8.21 -7.59 -2.69
CA TYR A 78 -7.28 -7.18 -3.75
C TYR A 78 -6.85 -5.74 -3.54
N PHE A 79 -5.55 -5.47 -3.70
CA PHE A 79 -5.06 -4.11 -3.57
C PHE A 79 -4.01 -3.81 -4.64
N GLN A 80 -3.83 -2.53 -4.93
CA GLN A 80 -2.84 -2.08 -5.90
C GLN A 80 -1.74 -1.31 -5.18
N VAL A 81 -0.52 -1.47 -5.68
CA VAL A 81 0.64 -0.75 -5.19
C VAL A 81 1.17 0.13 -6.31
N LYS A 82 1.44 1.40 -5.99
CA LYS A 82 1.99 2.36 -6.94
C LYS A 82 3.50 2.37 -6.83
N PHE A 83 4.16 2.39 -7.98
CA PHE A 83 5.63 2.42 -8.07
C PHE A 83 6.07 3.66 -8.84
N PRO A 84 7.19 4.30 -8.44
CA PRO A 84 7.66 5.51 -9.15
C PRO A 84 8.31 5.20 -10.49
N LYS A 85 8.62 3.93 -10.76
CA LYS A 85 9.29 3.52 -11.99
C LYS A 85 8.67 2.22 -12.49
N LYS A 86 8.99 1.85 -13.73
CA LYS A 86 8.52 0.58 -14.26
C LYS A 86 9.30 -0.56 -13.59
N VAL A 87 8.59 -1.32 -12.76
CA VAL A 87 9.20 -2.44 -12.03
C VAL A 87 9.04 -3.73 -12.83
N THR A 88 9.90 -4.70 -12.56
CA THR A 88 9.78 -6.05 -13.11
C THR A 88 8.97 -6.87 -12.13
N LEU A 89 7.77 -7.28 -12.54
CA LEU A 89 6.89 -8.03 -11.65
C LEU A 89 7.28 -9.50 -11.63
N PRO A 90 7.25 -10.12 -10.43
CA PRO A 90 7.37 -11.57 -10.35
C PRO A 90 6.19 -12.27 -11.02
N LYS A 91 6.33 -13.59 -11.17
CA LYS A 91 5.29 -14.38 -11.81
C LYS A 91 3.95 -14.24 -11.09
N TYR A 92 2.88 -14.41 -11.86
CA TYR A 92 1.53 -14.44 -11.31
C TYR A 92 1.44 -15.44 -10.15
N MET A 93 0.89 -15.01 -9.04
CA MET A 93 0.70 -15.79 -7.81
C MET A 93 2.00 -16.15 -7.08
N SER A 94 3.14 -15.58 -7.46
CA SER A 94 4.36 -15.75 -6.66
C SER A 94 4.28 -14.89 -5.40
N VAL A 95 4.99 -15.33 -4.36
CA VAL A 95 5.09 -14.56 -3.11
C VAL A 95 6.08 -13.44 -3.30
N VAL A 96 5.69 -12.24 -2.87
CA VAL A 96 6.51 -11.04 -3.10
C VAL A 96 6.80 -10.30 -1.79
N THR A 97 7.84 -9.49 -1.84
CA THR A 97 8.14 -8.50 -0.81
C THR A 97 8.40 -7.17 -1.50
N PHE A 98 8.27 -6.09 -0.76
CA PHE A 98 8.40 -4.74 -1.29
C PHE A 98 9.54 -3.99 -0.63
N ASP A 99 10.17 -3.11 -1.41
CA ASP A 99 11.14 -2.16 -0.88
C ASP A 99 10.40 -0.89 -0.49
N ASN A 100 10.49 -0.51 0.76
CA ASN A 100 9.91 0.74 1.29
C ASN A 100 8.42 0.90 1.04
N ILE A 101 7.65 -0.14 1.34
CA ILE A 101 6.20 -0.04 1.18
C ILE A 101 5.62 0.85 2.27
N THR A 102 4.76 1.77 1.85
CA THR A 102 4.00 2.64 2.75
C THR A 102 2.56 2.71 2.27
N ALA A 103 1.69 3.20 3.13
CA ALA A 103 0.28 3.35 2.77
C ALA A 103 -0.27 4.64 3.33
N PHE A 104 -1.29 5.15 2.66
CA PHE A 104 -2.04 6.32 3.08
C PHE A 104 -3.51 5.91 3.15
N GLN A 105 -4.09 6.01 4.34
CA GLN A 105 -5.48 5.63 4.54
C GLN A 105 -6.36 6.86 4.58
N THR A 106 -7.40 6.85 3.74
CA THR A 106 -8.44 7.86 3.79
C THR A 106 -9.65 7.25 4.48
N ARG A 107 -10.74 7.99 4.52
CA ARG A 107 -11.96 7.52 5.15
C ARG A 107 -12.52 6.26 4.47
N TYR A 108 -12.36 6.16 3.15
CA TYR A 108 -12.96 5.07 2.39
C TYR A 108 -11.96 4.15 1.69
N ASP A 109 -10.71 4.59 1.54
CA ASP A 109 -9.75 3.89 0.72
C ASP A 109 -8.38 3.81 1.38
N VAL A 110 -7.60 2.84 0.94
CA VAL A 110 -6.20 2.74 1.33
C VAL A 110 -5.37 2.74 0.07
N TYR A 111 -4.37 3.61 0.02
CA TYR A 111 -3.45 3.71 -1.11
C TYR A 111 -2.08 3.22 -0.69
N PHE A 112 -1.51 2.31 -1.48
CA PHE A 112 -0.18 1.75 -1.19
C PHE A 112 0.81 2.25 -2.23
N LYS A 113 2.06 2.45 -1.79
CA LYS A 113 3.15 2.72 -2.71
C LYS A 113 4.43 2.06 -2.19
N ALA A 114 5.33 1.72 -3.10
CA ALA A 114 6.61 1.11 -2.77
C ALA A 114 7.62 1.52 -3.84
N ASP A 115 8.91 1.36 -3.52
CA ASP A 115 9.95 1.67 -4.49
C ASP A 115 10.17 0.54 -5.48
N ASP A 116 10.00 -0.71 -5.03
CA ASP A 116 10.23 -1.88 -5.87
C ASP A 116 9.51 -3.08 -5.30
N VAL A 117 9.46 -4.16 -6.06
CA VAL A 117 8.86 -5.42 -5.65
C VAL A 117 9.77 -6.55 -6.10
N LYS A 118 9.90 -7.58 -5.27
CA LYS A 118 10.78 -8.72 -5.54
C LYS A 118 10.09 -10.01 -5.15
N GLU A 119 10.45 -11.08 -5.82
CA GLU A 119 9.97 -12.40 -5.46
C GLU A 119 10.69 -12.90 -4.22
N VAL A 120 9.96 -13.49 -3.30
CA VAL A 120 10.53 -14.13 -2.11
C VAL A 120 10.93 -15.54 -2.50
N LYS A 121 12.19 -15.87 -2.28
CA LYS A 121 12.74 -17.18 -2.62
C LYS A 121 12.72 -18.12 -1.42
#